data_6fa8a76ae29fa1d32b02476858df6b1b
#
_entry.id   6fa8a76ae29fa1d32b02476858df6b1b
#
_cell.length_a   1.000
_cell.length_b   1.000
_cell.length_c   1.000
_cell.angle_alpha   90.00
_cell.angle_beta   90.00
_cell.angle_gamma   90.00
#
_symmetry.space_group_name_H-M   'P 1'
#
loop_
_entity.id
_entity.type
_entity.pdbx_description
1 polymer ?
#
loop_
_entity_poly.entity_id
_entity_poly.type
_entity_poly.pdbx_seq_one_letter_code
_entity_poly.pdbx_strand_id
1 'polypeptide(L)'
;IHDAVNLSEKLAQVWRGADPSLMGRYERQRRKVAIETVQAQALRNRAVLNETDPEKRRAYHDDLRRTVADRDLHHAYLMRSSMIQSLRDLEDVA
;
A
#
# COMPACT_ATOMS: atom_id res chain seq x y z
N ILE A 1 9.49 6.44 -5.03
CA ILE A 1 9.11 6.75 -6.43
C ILE A 1 7.67 7.26 -6.51
N HIS A 2 6.70 6.56 -5.93
CA HIS A 2 5.30 6.96 -5.97
C HIS A 2 5.03 8.35 -5.35
N ASP A 3 5.77 8.71 -4.28
CA ASP A 3 5.68 10.03 -3.69
C ASP A 3 6.14 11.13 -4.67
N ALA A 4 7.24 10.88 -5.36
CA ALA A 4 7.78 11.82 -6.34
C ALA A 4 6.85 12.01 -7.54
N VAL A 5 6.26 10.92 -8.06
CA VAL A 5 5.27 10.98 -9.16
C VAL A 5 4.05 11.79 -8.73
N ASN A 6 3.45 11.46 -7.59
CA ASN A 6 2.27 12.15 -7.08
C ASN A 6 2.52 13.65 -6.84
N LEU A 7 3.68 13.99 -6.27
CA LEU A 7 4.07 15.38 -6.03
C LEU A 7 4.31 16.15 -7.33
N SER A 8 5.07 15.57 -8.25
CA SER A 8 5.42 16.24 -9.51
C SER A 8 4.19 16.55 -10.36
N GLU A 9 3.22 15.65 -10.41
CA GLU A 9 1.95 15.88 -11.12
C GLU A 9 1.19 17.06 -10.53
N LYS A 10 1.10 17.15 -9.20
CA LYS A 10 0.41 18.27 -8.53
C LYS A 10 1.16 19.60 -8.69
N LEU A 11 2.47 19.56 -8.59
CA LEU A 11 3.29 20.77 -8.83
C LEU A 11 3.11 21.28 -10.26
N ALA A 12 3.08 20.39 -11.24
CA ALA A 12 2.83 20.77 -12.62
C ALA A 12 1.44 21.40 -12.82
N GLN A 13 0.42 20.88 -12.13
CA GLN A 13 -0.92 21.46 -12.17
C GLN A 13 -0.96 22.85 -11.54
N VAL A 14 -0.35 23.05 -10.39
CA VAL A 14 -0.26 24.36 -9.72
C VAL A 14 0.51 25.36 -10.59
N TRP A 15 1.61 24.92 -11.21
CA TRP A 15 2.36 25.75 -12.16
C TRP A 15 1.50 26.23 -13.34
N ARG A 16 0.56 25.41 -13.77
CA ARG A 16 -0.39 25.75 -14.87
C ARG A 16 -1.62 26.53 -14.39
N GLY A 17 -1.67 26.94 -13.12
CA GLY A 17 -2.72 27.77 -12.57
C GLY A 17 -3.75 27.06 -11.70
N ALA A 18 -3.56 25.80 -11.37
CA ALA A 18 -4.42 25.12 -10.40
C ALA A 18 -4.22 25.67 -8.98
N ASP A 19 -5.23 25.47 -8.14
CA ASP A 19 -5.22 25.96 -6.76
C ASP A 19 -4.08 25.29 -5.95
N PRO A 20 -3.25 26.07 -5.21
CA PRO A 20 -2.20 25.52 -4.36
C PRO A 20 -2.68 24.53 -3.28
N SER A 21 -3.98 24.51 -2.96
CA SER A 21 -4.57 23.51 -2.03
C SER A 21 -4.38 22.06 -2.48
N LEU A 22 -4.05 21.83 -3.76
CA LEU A 22 -3.62 20.53 -4.26
C LEU A 22 -2.44 19.93 -3.49
N MET A 23 -1.59 20.76 -2.89
CA MET A 23 -0.48 20.29 -2.07
C MET A 23 -0.98 19.62 -0.79
N GLY A 24 -2.07 20.08 -0.22
CA GLY A 24 -2.75 19.41 0.89
C GLY A 24 -3.31 18.04 0.50
N ARG A 25 -3.78 17.89 -0.75
CA ARG A 25 -4.21 16.58 -1.27
C ARG A 25 -3.04 15.61 -1.38
N TYR A 26 -1.88 16.08 -1.84
CA TYR A 26 -0.65 15.28 -1.85
C TYR A 26 -0.34 14.72 -0.47
N GLU A 27 -0.34 15.58 0.56
CA GLU A 27 -0.08 15.15 1.93
C GLU A 27 -1.08 14.08 2.39
N ARG A 28 -2.36 14.32 2.23
CA ARG A 28 -3.40 13.35 2.66
C ARG A 28 -3.27 12.02 1.93
N GLN A 29 -3.06 12.04 0.64
CA GLN A 29 -2.91 10.84 -0.17
C GLN A 29 -1.69 10.03 0.27
N ARG A 30 -0.53 10.65 0.35
CA ARG A 30 0.71 9.93 0.64
C ARG A 30 0.81 9.49 2.09
N ARG A 31 0.30 10.31 3.00
CA ARG A 31 0.21 9.94 4.41
C ARG A 31 -0.68 8.71 4.63
N LYS A 32 -1.83 8.65 3.98
CA LYS A 32 -2.72 7.47 4.05
C LYS A 32 -1.97 6.20 3.62
N VAL A 33 -1.32 6.22 2.47
CA VAL A 33 -0.55 5.06 1.99
C VAL A 33 0.60 4.70 2.91
N ALA A 34 1.33 5.69 3.42
CA ALA A 34 2.44 5.45 4.35
C ALA A 34 1.98 4.71 5.61
N ILE A 35 0.85 5.11 6.18
CA ILE A 35 0.33 4.52 7.43
C ILE A 35 -0.40 3.20 7.15
N GLU A 36 -1.37 3.20 6.25
CA GLU A 36 -2.29 2.07 6.06
C GLU A 36 -1.68 0.94 5.22
N THR A 37 -0.71 1.24 4.38
CA THR A 37 -0.10 0.25 3.49
C THR A 37 1.34 -0.04 3.87
N VAL A 38 2.23 0.94 3.79
CA VAL A 38 3.67 0.71 3.95
C VAL A 38 4.03 0.31 5.37
N GLN A 39 3.60 1.07 6.37
CA GLN A 39 3.88 0.74 7.79
C GLN A 39 3.18 -0.55 8.20
N ALA A 40 1.93 -0.74 7.82
CA ALA A 40 1.19 -1.97 8.16
C ALA A 40 1.86 -3.21 7.54
N GLN A 41 2.34 -3.13 6.31
CA GLN A 41 3.06 -4.23 5.67
C GLN A 41 4.41 -4.48 6.32
N ALA A 42 5.16 -3.43 6.65
CA ALA A 42 6.45 -3.54 7.33
C ALA A 42 6.31 -4.20 8.70
N LEU A 43 5.30 -3.82 9.49
CA LEU A 43 5.02 -4.43 10.79
C LEU A 43 4.62 -5.90 10.66
N ARG A 44 3.79 -6.26 9.68
CA ARG A 44 3.45 -7.66 9.40
C ARG A 44 4.68 -8.49 9.01
N ASN A 45 5.50 -7.96 8.12
CA ASN A 45 6.73 -8.63 7.69
C ASN A 45 7.69 -8.85 8.87
N ARG A 46 7.84 -7.85 9.72
CA ARG A 46 8.65 -7.97 10.94
C ARG A 46 8.12 -9.05 11.87
N ALA A 47 6.81 -9.10 12.11
CA ALA A 47 6.19 -10.11 12.96
C ALA A 47 6.42 -11.51 12.40
N VAL A 48 6.25 -11.72 11.09
CA VAL A 48 6.48 -13.01 10.43
C VAL A 48 7.94 -13.46 10.55
N LEU A 49 8.88 -12.55 10.29
CA LEU A 49 10.32 -12.86 10.35
C LEU A 49 10.81 -13.15 11.77
N ASN A 50 10.19 -12.55 12.79
CA ASN A 50 10.55 -12.73 14.18
C ASN A 50 9.81 -13.89 14.87
N GLU A 51 8.87 -14.54 14.18
CA GLU A 51 8.09 -15.63 14.76
C GLU A 51 8.95 -16.88 14.94
N THR A 52 9.04 -17.36 16.18
CA THR A 52 9.82 -18.53 16.55
C THR A 52 8.98 -19.74 16.91
N ASP A 53 7.66 -19.55 17.14
CA ASP A 53 6.75 -20.65 17.46
C ASP A 53 6.50 -21.50 16.19
N PRO A 54 6.84 -22.82 16.21
CA PRO A 54 6.64 -23.68 15.04
C PRO A 54 5.19 -23.80 14.58
N GLU A 55 4.23 -23.74 15.50
CA GLU A 55 2.80 -23.83 15.17
C GLU A 55 2.31 -22.57 14.46
N LYS A 56 2.71 -21.38 14.92
CA LYS A 56 2.39 -20.11 14.27
C LYS A 56 3.03 -20.00 12.89
N ARG A 57 4.27 -20.45 12.74
CA ARG A 57 4.94 -20.50 11.44
C ARG A 57 4.23 -21.43 10.47
N ARG A 58 3.77 -22.58 10.95
CA ARG A 58 3.01 -23.53 10.14
C ARG A 58 1.68 -22.97 9.71
N ALA A 59 0.95 -22.30 10.62
CA ALA A 59 -0.31 -21.63 10.32
C ALA A 59 -0.12 -20.53 9.25
N TYR A 60 0.95 -19.77 9.32
CA TYR A 60 1.29 -18.77 8.30
C TYR A 60 1.55 -19.40 6.92
N HIS A 61 2.31 -20.49 6.87
CA HIS A 61 2.56 -21.22 5.63
C HIS A 61 1.27 -21.83 5.05
N ASP A 62 0.38 -22.34 5.90
CA ASP A 62 -0.91 -22.87 5.46
C ASP A 62 -1.81 -21.78 4.90
N ASP A 63 -1.78 -20.57 5.47
CA ASP A 63 -2.46 -19.41 4.93
C ASP A 63 -1.94 -19.02 3.54
N LEU A 64 -0.62 -19.03 3.35
CA LEU A 64 -0.03 -18.79 2.04
C LEU A 64 -0.45 -19.82 1.01
N ARG A 65 -0.48 -21.09 1.38
CA ARG A 65 -0.93 -22.18 0.49
C ARG A 65 -2.39 -22.03 0.09
N ARG A 66 -3.26 -21.66 1.04
CA ARG A 66 -4.67 -21.38 0.75
C ARG A 66 -4.84 -20.19 -0.19
N THR A 67 -4.05 -19.14 0.02
CA THR A 67 -4.06 -17.95 -0.83
C THR A 67 -3.67 -18.30 -2.27
N VAL A 68 -2.61 -19.08 -2.45
CA VAL A 68 -2.16 -19.52 -3.78
C VAL A 68 -3.17 -20.45 -4.47
N ALA A 69 -3.85 -21.30 -3.70
CA ALA A 69 -4.84 -22.24 -4.22
C ALA A 69 -6.16 -21.57 -4.66
N ASP A 70 -6.50 -20.42 -4.11
CA ASP A 70 -7.69 -19.64 -4.45
C ASP A 70 -7.31 -18.46 -5.36
N ARG A 71 -7.82 -18.46 -6.58
CA ARG A 71 -7.51 -17.45 -7.58
C ARG A 71 -7.83 -16.02 -7.11
N ASP A 72 -8.97 -15.82 -6.46
CA ASP A 72 -9.41 -14.51 -6.01
C ASP A 72 -8.57 -14.02 -4.83
N LEU A 73 -8.25 -14.89 -3.87
CA LEU A 73 -7.36 -14.58 -2.76
C LEU A 73 -5.94 -14.27 -3.25
N HIS A 74 -5.45 -15.02 -4.21
CA HIS A 74 -4.13 -14.81 -4.81
C HIS A 74 -4.07 -13.46 -5.54
N HIS A 75 -5.07 -13.14 -6.34
CA HIS A 75 -5.17 -11.85 -7.01
C HIS A 75 -5.19 -10.69 -6.02
N ALA A 76 -6.03 -10.77 -4.98
CA ALA A 76 -6.11 -9.74 -3.94
C ALA A 76 -4.78 -9.56 -3.19
N TYR A 77 -4.09 -10.65 -2.88
CA TYR A 77 -2.77 -10.62 -2.27
C TYR A 77 -1.75 -9.88 -3.15
N LEU A 78 -1.69 -10.20 -4.44
CA LEU A 78 -0.79 -9.56 -5.39
C LEU A 78 -1.11 -8.08 -5.57
N MET A 79 -2.38 -7.72 -5.64
CA MET A 79 -2.81 -6.32 -5.74
C MET A 79 -2.34 -5.48 -4.55
N ARG A 80 -2.41 -6.04 -3.33
CA ARG A 80 -1.92 -5.36 -2.12
C ARG A 80 -0.39 -5.30 -2.06
N SER A 81 0.28 -6.43 -2.26
CA SER A 81 1.74 -6.52 -2.11
C SER A 81 2.51 -5.78 -3.19
N SER A 82 1.94 -5.62 -4.37
CA SER A 82 2.51 -4.84 -5.47
C SER A 82 2.21 -3.34 -5.38
N MET A 83 1.47 -2.90 -4.37
CA MET A 83 1.00 -1.51 -4.18
C MET A 83 0.00 -1.01 -5.25
N ILE A 84 -0.47 -1.84 -6.15
CA ILE A 84 -1.46 -1.44 -7.16
C ILE A 84 -2.76 -1.01 -6.48
N GLN A 85 -3.23 -1.77 -5.48
CA GLN A 85 -4.46 -1.43 -4.76
C GLN A 85 -4.33 -0.07 -4.06
N SER A 86 -3.23 0.20 -3.39
CA SER A 86 -3.02 1.48 -2.70
C SER A 86 -2.97 2.67 -3.66
N LEU A 87 -2.45 2.48 -4.88
CA LEU A 87 -2.48 3.54 -5.90
C LEU A 87 -3.90 3.83 -6.39
N ARG A 88 -4.73 2.81 -6.55
CA ARG A 88 -6.15 2.97 -6.91
C ARG A 88 -6.94 3.65 -5.81
N ASP A 89 -6.72 3.25 -4.56
CA ASP A 89 -7.40 3.83 -3.40
C ASP A 89 -7.07 5.32 -3.20
N LEU A 90 -5.94 5.80 -3.71
CA LEU A 90 -5.56 7.21 -3.66
C LEU A 90 -6.50 8.12 -4.45
N GLU A 91 -7.09 7.63 -5.52
CA GLU A 91 -7.97 8.42 -6.38
C GLU A 91 -9.21 8.91 -5.60
N ASP A 92 -9.65 8.15 -4.61
CA ASP A 92 -10.80 8.45 -3.76
C ASP A 92 -10.47 9.44 -2.62
N VAL A 93 -9.22 9.76 -2.41
CA VAL A 93 -8.80 10.74 -1.37
C VAL A 93 -8.90 12.16 -1.91
N ALA A 94 -9.78 12.93 -1.30
CA ALA A 94 -10.01 14.33 -1.64
C ALA A 94 -8.81 15.23 -1.35
#